data_a8b486d5cf76ddc41e25088c3da8e90a
#
_entry.id   a8b486d5cf76ddc41e25088c3da8e90a
#
_cell.length_a   1.000
_cell.length_b   1.000
_cell.length_c   1.000
_cell.angle_alpha   90.00
_cell.angle_beta   90.00
_cell.angle_gamma   90.00
#
_symmetry.space_group_name_H-M   'P 1'
#
loop_
_entity.id
_entity.type
_entity.pdbx_description
1 polymer ?
#
loop_
_entity_poly.entity_id
_entity_poly.type
_entity_poly.pdbx_seq_one_letter_code
_entity_poly.pdbx_strand_id
1 'polypeptide(L)'
;MSSAPVQDIDLKTFESNPYPILGFFRTNSPITYVPQLNATLFSKHQDIFICEKNVEVFSSVQPNGLMTKLMGQNMMRKDGDAHINERKAIFPTVSPKIVKNFWKDQFVEKTTKIIKKIGNKKELEIVSEFSTQVSAEALKLITGLSKMKWIEMDRVSQGMIDGCSNYISDPVVTKNCEDCTRSIDLHIDTQLKDPKLHNAPSLLSSQLEAGLSMDAIRANIKLAISGGQNEPRDAIAGTIGTLLENHSQLESIISGSKTWLQAFEEYSRWMSPIGMSPRRIAKNFIYKDVEFYENDMIFFMFGSANRDEAVFENPDYFDISRDNGPSIAFGAGPHFCAGSWISKTLIAEVALPLFFSHFPNVYLKKPIEFQGWAFRGPKEVILVNRNK
;
A
#
# COMPACT_ATOMS: atom_id res chain seq x y z
N MET A 1 -23.64 12.10 -11.11
CA MET A 1 -23.80 10.69 -10.66
C MET A 1 -24.02 9.85 -11.90
N SER A 2 -23.24 8.79 -12.08
CA SER A 2 -23.33 7.91 -13.26
C SER A 2 -24.71 7.25 -13.41
N SER A 3 -25.02 6.74 -14.59
CA SER A 3 -26.23 5.94 -14.85
C SER A 3 -26.10 4.48 -14.42
N ALA A 4 -25.03 4.11 -13.72
CA ALA A 4 -24.80 2.75 -13.24
C ALA A 4 -25.93 2.27 -12.32
N PRO A 5 -26.26 0.96 -12.33
CA PRO A 5 -27.21 0.38 -11.39
C PRO A 5 -26.84 0.71 -9.94
N VAL A 6 -27.85 1.08 -9.15
CA VAL A 6 -27.65 1.46 -7.73
C VAL A 6 -27.77 0.22 -6.87
N GLN A 7 -26.80 0.04 -5.97
CA GLN A 7 -26.80 -1.03 -4.98
C GLN A 7 -26.39 -0.47 -3.60
N ASP A 8 -27.19 -0.77 -2.59
CA ASP A 8 -26.88 -0.44 -1.21
C ASP A 8 -25.98 -1.49 -0.60
N ILE A 9 -25.07 -1.04 0.27
CA ILE A 9 -24.22 -1.93 1.05
C ILE A 9 -24.32 -1.59 2.55
N ASP A 10 -24.14 -2.61 3.39
CA ASP A 10 -23.85 -2.40 4.81
C ASP A 10 -22.36 -2.11 4.98
N LEU A 11 -22.02 -0.87 5.33
CA LEU A 11 -20.63 -0.41 5.46
C LEU A 11 -19.86 -1.20 6.53
N LYS A 12 -20.50 -1.64 7.61
CA LYS A 12 -19.83 -2.38 8.68
C LYS A 12 -19.42 -3.79 8.20
N THR A 13 -20.31 -4.46 7.49
CA THR A 13 -20.02 -5.75 6.86
C THR A 13 -18.94 -5.59 5.79
N PHE A 14 -19.03 -4.54 4.96
CA PHE A 14 -18.06 -4.25 3.91
C PHE A 14 -16.67 -3.93 4.48
N GLU A 15 -16.58 -3.22 5.60
CA GLU A 15 -15.33 -2.96 6.31
C GLU A 15 -14.71 -4.24 6.88
N SER A 16 -15.53 -5.13 7.43
CA SER A 16 -15.06 -6.40 7.97
C SER A 16 -14.59 -7.36 6.88
N ASN A 17 -15.42 -7.59 5.86
CA ASN A 17 -15.13 -8.47 4.74
C ASN A 17 -15.81 -8.01 3.45
N PRO A 18 -15.12 -7.29 2.55
CA PRO A 18 -15.72 -6.77 1.32
C PRO A 18 -15.96 -7.84 0.24
N TYR A 19 -15.27 -8.97 0.30
CA TYR A 19 -15.19 -9.92 -0.82
C TYR A 19 -16.52 -10.56 -1.24
N PRO A 20 -17.43 -10.95 -0.33
CA PRO A 20 -18.72 -11.50 -0.74
C PRO A 20 -19.55 -10.49 -1.57
N ILE A 21 -19.57 -9.22 -1.14
CA ILE A 21 -20.28 -8.14 -1.84
C ILE A 21 -19.61 -7.84 -3.19
N LEU A 22 -18.28 -7.76 -3.20
CA LEU A 22 -17.52 -7.54 -4.43
C LEU A 22 -17.67 -8.70 -5.43
N GLY A 23 -17.75 -9.95 -4.95
CA GLY A 23 -18.03 -11.12 -5.78
C GLY A 23 -19.43 -11.06 -6.41
N PHE A 24 -20.43 -10.66 -5.61
CA PHE A 24 -21.78 -10.41 -6.13
C PHE A 24 -21.76 -9.31 -7.22
N PHE A 25 -21.04 -8.21 -7.02
CA PHE A 25 -20.94 -7.16 -8.04
C PHE A 25 -20.24 -7.66 -9.31
N ARG A 26 -19.11 -8.39 -9.20
CA ARG A 26 -18.44 -8.96 -10.39
C ARG A 26 -19.37 -9.78 -11.26
N THR A 27 -20.26 -10.55 -10.63
CA THR A 27 -21.18 -11.44 -11.35
C THR A 27 -22.39 -10.71 -11.92
N ASN A 28 -23.01 -9.80 -11.14
CA ASN A 28 -24.35 -9.29 -11.43
C ASN A 28 -24.35 -7.84 -11.92
N SER A 29 -23.42 -7.01 -11.45
CA SER A 29 -23.36 -5.58 -11.75
C SER A 29 -21.93 -5.07 -11.62
N PRO A 30 -21.04 -5.37 -12.61
CA PRO A 30 -19.61 -5.07 -12.52
C PRO A 30 -19.26 -3.59 -12.37
N ILE A 31 -20.15 -2.72 -12.81
CA ILE A 31 -20.07 -1.27 -12.65
C ILE A 31 -21.31 -0.86 -11.87
N THR A 32 -21.15 -0.47 -10.61
CA THR A 32 -22.25 -0.27 -9.66
C THR A 32 -22.07 1.03 -8.90
N TYR A 33 -23.10 1.87 -8.86
CA TYR A 33 -23.11 3.03 -7.98
C TYR A 33 -23.53 2.62 -6.55
N VAL A 34 -22.71 3.02 -5.57
CA VAL A 34 -22.93 2.74 -4.16
C VAL A 34 -23.16 4.05 -3.40
N PRO A 35 -24.41 4.36 -2.99
CA PRO A 35 -24.75 5.63 -2.36
C PRO A 35 -23.97 5.89 -1.06
N GLN A 36 -23.72 4.86 -0.25
CA GLN A 36 -22.99 4.96 1.01
C GLN A 36 -21.53 5.42 0.82
N LEU A 37 -20.95 5.19 -0.37
CA LEU A 37 -19.59 5.62 -0.73
C LEU A 37 -19.60 6.85 -1.63
N ASN A 38 -20.79 7.27 -2.09
CA ASN A 38 -20.97 8.32 -3.10
C ASN A 38 -20.04 8.14 -4.32
N ALA A 39 -19.91 6.90 -4.79
CA ALA A 39 -18.99 6.53 -5.85
C ALA A 39 -19.53 5.37 -6.70
N THR A 40 -19.09 5.31 -7.96
CA THR A 40 -19.31 4.15 -8.82
C THR A 40 -18.11 3.21 -8.71
N LEU A 41 -18.37 1.95 -8.35
CA LEU A 41 -17.37 0.92 -8.19
C LEU A 41 -17.19 0.12 -9.49
N PHE A 42 -15.95 -0.07 -9.90
CA PHE A 42 -15.55 -1.02 -10.92
C PHE A 42 -15.01 -2.26 -10.23
N SER A 43 -15.58 -3.44 -10.47
CA SER A 43 -15.26 -4.66 -9.74
C SER A 43 -14.55 -5.73 -10.56
N LYS A 44 -14.62 -5.71 -11.91
CA LYS A 44 -13.93 -6.67 -12.79
C LYS A 44 -12.51 -6.25 -13.14
N HIS A 45 -11.62 -7.23 -13.19
CA HIS A 45 -10.22 -7.05 -13.53
C HIS A 45 -10.02 -6.36 -14.88
N GLN A 46 -10.65 -6.88 -15.94
CA GLN A 46 -10.47 -6.34 -17.29
C GLN A 46 -10.91 -4.89 -17.41
N ASP A 47 -12.03 -4.51 -16.77
CA ASP A 47 -12.54 -3.15 -16.81
C ASP A 47 -11.57 -2.19 -16.12
N ILE A 48 -11.08 -2.56 -14.94
CA ILE A 48 -10.10 -1.77 -14.19
C ILE A 48 -8.79 -1.65 -14.97
N PHE A 49 -8.28 -2.76 -15.51
CA PHE A 49 -7.02 -2.79 -16.28
C PHE A 49 -7.05 -1.89 -17.51
N ILE A 50 -8.21 -1.78 -18.18
CA ILE A 50 -8.39 -0.91 -19.35
C ILE A 50 -8.55 0.56 -18.89
N CYS A 51 -9.46 0.80 -17.95
CA CYS A 51 -9.83 2.16 -17.55
C CYS A 51 -8.71 2.89 -16.79
N GLU A 52 -7.89 2.18 -16.00
CA GLU A 52 -6.76 2.77 -15.28
C GLU A 52 -5.69 3.36 -16.20
N LYS A 53 -5.63 2.89 -17.45
CA LYS A 53 -4.71 3.43 -18.47
C LYS A 53 -5.25 4.69 -19.17
N ASN A 54 -6.54 4.94 -19.07
CA ASN A 54 -7.20 6.09 -19.71
C ASN A 54 -7.32 7.27 -18.73
N VAL A 55 -6.20 7.88 -18.39
CA VAL A 55 -6.15 9.01 -17.45
C VAL A 55 -6.84 10.29 -17.96
N GLU A 56 -7.10 10.39 -19.28
CA GLU A 56 -7.84 11.51 -19.84
C GLU A 56 -9.32 11.52 -19.43
N VAL A 57 -9.86 10.34 -19.10
CA VAL A 57 -11.23 10.17 -18.61
C VAL A 57 -11.23 9.88 -17.12
N PHE A 58 -10.47 8.86 -16.70
CA PHE A 58 -10.39 8.39 -15.33
C PHE A 58 -9.19 9.05 -14.62
N SER A 59 -9.35 10.34 -14.33
CA SER A 59 -8.27 11.19 -13.83
C SER A 59 -7.95 10.96 -12.36
N SER A 60 -6.67 10.97 -12.03
CA SER A 60 -6.19 10.98 -10.64
C SER A 60 -6.25 12.38 -10.01
N VAL A 61 -6.46 13.43 -10.80
CA VAL A 61 -6.54 14.82 -10.33
C VAL A 61 -7.83 15.04 -9.54
N GLN A 62 -7.69 15.31 -8.26
CA GLN A 62 -8.81 15.52 -7.32
C GLN A 62 -8.58 16.81 -6.50
N PRO A 63 -8.89 18.00 -7.05
CA PRO A 63 -8.57 19.28 -6.41
C PRO A 63 -9.23 19.44 -5.03
N ASN A 64 -10.44 18.90 -4.89
CA ASN A 64 -11.24 18.96 -3.66
C ASN A 64 -11.11 17.71 -2.78
N GLY A 65 -10.27 16.74 -3.18
CA GLY A 65 -10.06 15.50 -2.44
C GLY A 65 -9.34 15.74 -1.11
N LEU A 66 -9.67 14.92 -0.10
CA LEU A 66 -9.08 15.02 1.25
C LEU A 66 -7.54 14.96 1.19
N MET A 67 -6.99 14.04 0.43
CA MET A 67 -5.53 13.93 0.29
C MET A 67 -4.89 15.21 -0.22
N THR A 68 -5.46 15.86 -1.25
CA THR A 68 -4.94 17.12 -1.80
C THR A 68 -5.02 18.24 -0.78
N LYS A 69 -6.12 18.33 -0.05
CA LYS A 69 -6.31 19.35 0.99
C LYS A 69 -5.34 19.20 2.16
N LEU A 70 -5.10 17.96 2.61
CA LEU A 70 -4.31 17.68 3.80
C LEU A 70 -2.81 17.59 3.54
N MET A 71 -2.40 17.06 2.38
CA MET A 71 -1.00 16.77 2.08
C MET A 71 -0.39 17.69 1.01
N GLY A 72 -1.21 18.46 0.27
CA GLY A 72 -0.82 19.18 -0.93
C GLY A 72 -0.96 18.32 -2.20
N GLN A 73 -0.78 18.95 -3.37
CA GLN A 73 -0.90 18.29 -4.67
C GLN A 73 0.36 17.46 -4.98
N ASN A 74 0.37 16.22 -4.56
CA ASN A 74 1.44 15.27 -4.79
C ASN A 74 1.34 14.61 -6.20
N MET A 75 2.38 13.84 -6.59
CA MET A 75 2.44 13.20 -7.91
C MET A 75 1.28 12.24 -8.20
N MET A 76 0.72 11.57 -7.19
CA MET A 76 -0.43 10.69 -7.37
C MET A 76 -1.73 11.44 -7.70
N ARG A 77 -1.78 12.77 -7.46
CA ARG A 77 -2.89 13.66 -7.77
C ARG A 77 -2.59 14.55 -8.98
N LYS A 78 -1.74 14.06 -9.89
CA LYS A 78 -1.39 14.67 -11.18
C LYS A 78 -1.49 13.62 -12.26
N ASP A 79 -1.76 14.06 -13.49
CA ASP A 79 -1.76 13.21 -14.69
C ASP A 79 -0.81 13.80 -15.74
N GLY A 80 -0.60 13.07 -16.84
CA GLY A 80 0.21 13.51 -17.99
C GLY A 80 1.64 13.91 -17.63
N ASP A 81 2.13 14.97 -18.25
CA ASP A 81 3.53 15.42 -18.11
C ASP A 81 3.89 15.82 -16.67
N ALA A 82 2.95 16.43 -15.94
CA ALA A 82 3.18 16.81 -14.55
C ALA A 82 3.46 15.58 -13.66
N HIS A 83 2.69 14.49 -13.84
CA HIS A 83 2.94 13.22 -13.18
C HIS A 83 4.27 12.59 -13.63
N ILE A 84 4.51 12.52 -14.95
CA ILE A 84 5.72 11.92 -15.52
C ILE A 84 6.98 12.61 -15.02
N ASN A 85 7.00 13.94 -14.94
CA ASN A 85 8.15 14.70 -14.49
C ASN A 85 8.49 14.40 -13.02
N GLU A 86 7.49 14.34 -12.15
CA GLU A 86 7.74 14.02 -10.75
C GLU A 86 8.12 12.54 -10.55
N ARG A 87 7.56 11.63 -11.36
CA ARG A 87 7.98 10.21 -11.39
C ARG A 87 9.45 10.06 -11.81
N LYS A 88 9.91 10.83 -12.79
CA LYS A 88 11.32 10.87 -13.19
C LYS A 88 12.21 11.39 -12.07
N ALA A 89 11.77 12.40 -11.32
CA ALA A 89 12.53 12.97 -10.22
C ALA A 89 12.78 11.99 -9.07
N ILE A 90 11.86 11.05 -8.81
CA ILE A 90 12.02 10.04 -7.77
C ILE A 90 12.72 8.77 -8.26
N PHE A 91 12.87 8.57 -9.58
CA PHE A 91 13.43 7.34 -10.15
C PHE A 91 14.84 6.99 -9.63
N PRO A 92 15.75 7.94 -9.37
CA PRO A 92 17.05 7.67 -8.76
C PRO A 92 16.95 6.97 -7.39
N THR A 93 15.84 7.18 -6.65
CA THR A 93 15.60 6.53 -5.35
C THR A 93 15.00 5.13 -5.48
N VAL A 94 14.05 4.96 -6.41
CA VAL A 94 13.15 3.77 -6.45
C VAL A 94 13.49 2.78 -7.56
N SER A 95 14.49 3.07 -8.40
CA SER A 95 14.84 2.20 -9.54
C SER A 95 15.36 0.83 -9.06
N PRO A 96 15.08 -0.25 -9.82
CA PRO A 96 15.51 -1.61 -9.45
C PRO A 96 17.02 -1.69 -9.15
N LYS A 97 17.85 -0.97 -9.93
CA LYS A 97 19.31 -0.94 -9.75
C LYS A 97 19.71 -0.37 -8.39
N ILE A 98 19.12 0.76 -8.00
CA ILE A 98 19.41 1.42 -6.71
C ILE A 98 18.86 0.58 -5.55
N VAL A 99 17.66 0.04 -5.68
CA VAL A 99 17.07 -0.82 -4.64
C VAL A 99 17.97 -2.02 -4.37
N LYS A 100 18.43 -2.71 -5.42
CA LYS A 100 19.30 -3.88 -5.28
C LYS A 100 20.71 -3.55 -4.76
N ASN A 101 21.33 -2.48 -5.27
CA ASN A 101 22.76 -2.22 -5.06
C ASN A 101 23.05 -1.25 -3.91
N PHE A 102 22.02 -0.53 -3.41
CA PHE A 102 22.20 0.46 -2.35
C PHE A 102 21.27 0.25 -1.17
N TRP A 103 19.95 0.04 -1.39
CA TRP A 103 19.00 -0.05 -0.28
C TRP A 103 18.97 -1.42 0.39
N LYS A 104 19.15 -2.50 -0.36
CA LYS A 104 19.02 -3.87 0.16
C LYS A 104 19.90 -4.11 1.40
N ASP A 105 21.18 -3.76 1.33
CA ASP A 105 22.12 -3.99 2.45
C ASP A 105 21.70 -3.19 3.69
N GLN A 106 21.20 -1.97 3.51
CA GLN A 106 20.68 -1.15 4.59
C GLN A 106 19.40 -1.74 5.20
N PHE A 107 18.51 -2.29 4.37
CA PHE A 107 17.33 -3.00 4.87
C PHE A 107 17.72 -4.23 5.68
N VAL A 108 18.70 -5.02 5.23
CA VAL A 108 19.25 -6.15 5.98
C VAL A 108 19.82 -5.70 7.33
N GLU A 109 20.62 -4.65 7.35
CA GLU A 109 21.18 -4.09 8.59
C GLU A 109 20.10 -3.69 9.59
N LYS A 110 19.10 -2.91 9.13
CA LYS A 110 18.01 -2.43 10.01
C LYS A 110 17.15 -3.57 10.51
N THR A 111 16.72 -4.48 9.62
CA THR A 111 15.89 -5.63 9.98
C THR A 111 16.63 -6.55 10.97
N THR A 112 17.90 -6.80 10.75
CA THR A 112 18.73 -7.60 11.70
C THR A 112 18.81 -6.96 13.06
N LYS A 113 18.96 -5.63 13.15
CA LYS A 113 18.97 -4.91 14.43
C LYS A 113 17.64 -5.04 15.17
N ILE A 114 16.53 -4.96 14.44
CA ILE A 114 15.18 -5.13 15.00
C ILE A 114 15.02 -6.56 15.55
N ILE A 115 15.36 -7.58 14.78
CA ILE A 115 15.30 -8.99 15.18
C ILE A 115 16.13 -9.24 16.45
N LYS A 116 17.37 -8.74 16.48
CA LYS A 116 18.25 -8.85 17.67
C LYS A 116 17.64 -8.20 18.91
N LYS A 117 16.93 -7.07 18.74
CA LYS A 117 16.25 -6.38 19.85
C LYS A 117 15.03 -7.15 20.35
N ILE A 118 14.29 -7.81 19.46
CA ILE A 118 13.18 -8.70 19.81
C ILE A 118 13.73 -9.86 20.67
N GLY A 119 14.88 -10.39 20.28
CA GLY A 119 15.53 -11.50 20.98
C GLY A 119 14.67 -12.76 21.01
N ASN A 120 14.76 -13.51 22.10
CA ASN A 120 14.06 -14.78 22.26
C ASN A 120 12.76 -14.62 23.08
N LYS A 121 11.87 -13.69 22.70
CA LYS A 121 10.57 -13.59 23.37
C LYS A 121 9.76 -14.88 23.21
N LYS A 122 9.02 -15.25 24.25
CA LYS A 122 8.10 -16.40 24.22
C LYS A 122 6.86 -16.12 23.37
N GLU A 123 6.35 -14.89 23.41
CA GLU A 123 5.22 -14.41 22.64
C GLU A 123 5.63 -13.12 21.93
N LEU A 124 5.21 -12.97 20.68
CA LEU A 124 5.56 -11.86 19.81
C LEU A 124 4.33 -11.40 19.02
N GLU A 125 3.98 -10.11 19.14
CA GLU A 125 2.99 -9.46 18.27
C GLU A 125 3.69 -8.87 17.06
N ILE A 126 3.48 -9.48 15.88
CA ILE A 126 4.27 -9.23 14.68
C ILE A 126 4.02 -7.83 14.10
N VAL A 127 2.77 -7.33 14.15
CA VAL A 127 2.45 -6.03 13.56
C VAL A 127 3.25 -4.94 14.26
N SER A 128 3.14 -4.81 15.58
CA SER A 128 3.75 -3.73 16.35
C SER A 128 5.23 -3.94 16.65
N GLU A 129 5.63 -5.18 16.94
CA GLU A 129 6.99 -5.44 17.43
C GLU A 129 8.01 -5.69 16.31
N PHE A 130 7.56 -6.10 15.11
CA PHE A 130 8.45 -6.41 14.00
C PHE A 130 8.12 -5.57 12.75
N SER A 131 6.96 -5.80 12.11
CA SER A 131 6.69 -5.26 10.77
C SER A 131 6.55 -3.74 10.74
N THR A 132 5.95 -3.12 11.77
CA THR A 132 5.91 -1.65 11.91
C THR A 132 7.31 -1.05 11.95
N GLN A 133 8.22 -1.65 12.73
CA GLN A 133 9.59 -1.14 12.87
C GLN A 133 10.38 -1.34 11.57
N VAL A 134 10.25 -2.51 10.90
CA VAL A 134 10.92 -2.80 9.62
C VAL A 134 10.47 -1.82 8.55
N SER A 135 9.16 -1.63 8.40
CA SER A 135 8.59 -0.68 7.44
C SER A 135 9.07 0.75 7.71
N ALA A 136 8.97 1.21 8.95
CA ALA A 136 9.34 2.58 9.31
C ALA A 136 10.84 2.85 9.14
N GLU A 137 11.71 1.93 9.55
CA GLU A 137 13.16 2.11 9.38
C GLU A 137 13.57 2.12 7.90
N ALA A 138 12.93 1.29 7.04
CA ALA A 138 13.15 1.35 5.61
C ALA A 138 12.64 2.68 5.01
N LEU A 139 11.45 3.12 5.41
CA LEU A 139 10.83 4.35 4.90
C LEU A 139 11.62 5.61 5.28
N LYS A 140 12.22 5.65 6.48
CA LYS A 140 13.14 6.73 6.90
C LYS A 140 14.32 6.87 5.93
N LEU A 141 14.89 5.74 5.50
CA LEU A 141 15.98 5.72 4.54
C LEU A 141 15.52 6.24 3.17
N ILE A 142 14.41 5.69 2.67
CA ILE A 142 13.86 6.01 1.35
C ILE A 142 13.43 7.49 1.26
N THR A 143 12.75 8.01 2.28
CA THR A 143 12.33 9.42 2.30
C THR A 143 13.47 10.39 2.54
N GLY A 144 14.56 9.94 3.16
CA GLY A 144 15.67 10.77 3.62
C GLY A 144 15.45 11.39 5.01
N LEU A 145 14.35 11.06 5.70
CA LEU A 145 14.04 11.57 7.05
C LEU A 145 14.73 10.73 8.13
N SER A 146 16.03 10.52 7.99
CA SER A 146 16.82 9.60 8.83
C SER A 146 16.80 9.90 10.33
N LYS A 147 16.56 11.16 10.72
CA LYS A 147 16.49 11.62 12.11
C LYS A 147 15.11 11.42 12.75
N MET A 148 14.07 11.13 11.97
CA MET A 148 12.75 10.81 12.50
C MET A 148 12.80 9.49 13.25
N LYS A 149 12.11 9.38 14.39
CA LYS A 149 11.98 8.12 15.10
C LYS A 149 10.98 7.22 14.38
N TRP A 150 11.16 5.89 14.41
CA TRP A 150 10.23 4.95 13.77
C TRP A 150 8.80 5.07 14.33
N ILE A 151 8.63 5.31 15.64
CA ILE A 151 7.31 5.55 16.26
C ILE A 151 6.64 6.79 15.68
N GLU A 152 7.42 7.85 15.44
CA GLU A 152 6.89 9.08 14.82
C GLU A 152 6.52 8.87 13.35
N MET A 153 7.32 8.09 12.60
CA MET A 153 7.01 7.71 11.23
C MET A 153 5.67 6.97 11.15
N ASP A 154 5.44 6.02 12.04
CA ASP A 154 4.19 5.27 12.14
C ASP A 154 3.00 6.17 12.53
N ARG A 155 3.17 7.01 13.55
CA ARG A 155 2.15 7.98 14.00
C ARG A 155 1.70 8.90 12.89
N VAL A 156 2.64 9.52 12.18
CA VAL A 156 2.29 10.49 11.12
C VAL A 156 1.67 9.81 9.91
N SER A 157 2.09 8.59 9.58
CA SER A 157 1.47 7.80 8.52
C SER A 157 0.02 7.48 8.85
N GLN A 158 -0.25 6.93 10.03
CA GLN A 158 -1.60 6.60 10.46
C GLN A 158 -2.50 7.83 10.50
N GLY A 159 -2.03 8.94 11.07
CA GLY A 159 -2.82 10.18 11.13
C GLY A 159 -3.15 10.77 9.76
N MET A 160 -2.28 10.59 8.76
CA MET A 160 -2.58 10.98 7.38
C MET A 160 -3.61 10.06 6.72
N ILE A 161 -3.54 8.75 6.96
CA ILE A 161 -4.52 7.78 6.44
C ILE A 161 -5.91 8.05 7.05
N ASP A 162 -5.97 8.24 8.35
CA ASP A 162 -7.22 8.60 9.06
C ASP A 162 -7.81 9.89 8.48
N GLY A 163 -6.98 10.91 8.26
CA GLY A 163 -7.40 12.17 7.64
C GLY A 163 -7.94 12.00 6.22
N CYS A 164 -7.28 11.17 5.40
CA CYS A 164 -7.72 10.87 4.04
C CYS A 164 -9.02 10.07 3.97
N SER A 165 -9.37 9.38 5.04
CA SER A 165 -10.61 8.59 5.19
C SER A 165 -11.71 9.34 5.98
N ASN A 166 -11.45 10.58 6.40
CA ASN A 166 -12.36 11.37 7.23
C ASN A 166 -13.53 11.99 6.43
N TYR A 167 -14.34 11.15 5.82
CA TYR A 167 -15.51 11.59 5.01
C TYR A 167 -16.62 12.25 5.83
N ILE A 168 -16.67 11.99 7.14
CA ILE A 168 -17.64 12.62 8.05
C ILE A 168 -17.17 13.98 8.59
N SER A 169 -15.96 14.40 8.21
CA SER A 169 -15.35 15.68 8.62
C SER A 169 -15.21 15.82 10.15
N ASP A 170 -14.84 14.74 10.84
CA ASP A 170 -14.54 14.79 12.27
C ASP A 170 -13.38 15.77 12.53
N PRO A 171 -13.59 16.83 13.33
CA PRO A 171 -12.57 17.85 13.59
C PRO A 171 -11.36 17.32 14.37
N VAL A 172 -11.53 16.28 15.19
CA VAL A 172 -10.43 15.66 15.94
C VAL A 172 -9.48 14.95 14.99
N VAL A 173 -10.02 14.18 14.05
CA VAL A 173 -9.23 13.50 13.01
C VAL A 173 -8.52 14.50 12.10
N THR A 174 -9.23 15.56 11.70
CA THR A 174 -8.65 16.64 10.87
C THR A 174 -7.46 17.29 11.58
N LYS A 175 -7.64 17.69 12.85
CA LYS A 175 -6.58 18.33 13.64
C LYS A 175 -5.38 17.42 13.86
N ASN A 176 -5.60 16.12 14.11
CA ASN A 176 -4.51 15.14 14.23
C ASN A 176 -3.74 15.03 12.92
N CYS A 177 -4.41 14.96 11.77
CA CYS A 177 -3.77 14.93 10.46
C CYS A 177 -2.95 16.19 10.18
N GLU A 178 -3.45 17.37 10.52
CA GLU A 178 -2.71 18.64 10.41
C GLU A 178 -1.45 18.64 11.28
N ASP A 179 -1.52 18.10 12.50
CA ASP A 179 -0.34 17.95 13.36
C ASP A 179 0.68 16.97 12.74
N CYS A 180 0.22 15.85 12.19
CA CYS A 180 1.06 14.87 11.52
C CYS A 180 1.77 15.48 10.29
N THR A 181 1.05 16.19 9.44
CA THR A 181 1.65 16.82 8.24
C THR A 181 2.64 17.91 8.62
N ARG A 182 2.36 18.69 9.66
CA ARG A 182 3.29 19.69 10.20
C ARG A 182 4.56 19.06 10.77
N SER A 183 4.42 17.94 11.48
CA SER A 183 5.58 17.19 12.00
C SER A 183 6.49 16.72 10.86
N ILE A 184 5.93 16.22 9.76
CA ILE A 184 6.72 15.83 8.57
C ILE A 184 7.48 17.03 8.02
N ASP A 185 6.81 18.17 7.86
CA ASP A 185 7.44 19.40 7.34
C ASP A 185 8.62 19.85 8.23
N LEU A 186 8.48 19.79 9.55
CA LEU A 186 9.59 20.09 10.49
C LEU A 186 10.77 19.11 10.36
N HIS A 187 10.49 17.84 10.11
CA HIS A 187 11.55 16.85 9.87
C HIS A 187 12.24 17.08 8.53
N ILE A 188 11.51 17.48 7.47
CA ILE A 188 12.09 17.90 6.19
C ILE A 188 13.01 19.11 6.41
N ASP A 189 12.54 20.17 7.11
CA ASP A 189 13.34 21.36 7.40
C ASP A 189 14.60 21.06 8.20
N THR A 190 14.52 20.09 9.10
CA THR A 190 15.68 19.61 9.89
C THR A 190 16.67 18.88 9.00
N GLN A 191 16.18 18.06 8.07
CA GLN A 191 17.01 17.26 7.18
C GLN A 191 17.69 18.14 6.09
N LEU A 192 17.03 19.20 5.62
CA LEU A 192 17.60 20.16 4.66
C LEU A 192 18.87 20.86 5.20
N LYS A 193 19.03 20.93 6.51
CA LYS A 193 20.22 21.51 7.17
C LYS A 193 21.34 20.47 7.40
N ASP A 194 21.10 19.21 7.05
CA ASP A 194 22.08 18.15 7.25
C ASP A 194 23.11 18.12 6.12
N PRO A 195 24.41 18.30 6.38
CA PRO A 195 25.43 18.25 5.35
C PRO A 195 25.53 16.88 4.65
N LYS A 196 24.95 15.85 5.23
CA LYS A 196 24.91 14.47 4.69
C LYS A 196 23.68 14.20 3.81
N LEU A 197 22.85 15.21 3.56
CA LEU A 197 21.60 15.06 2.79
C LEU A 197 21.81 14.33 1.45
N HIS A 198 22.86 14.65 0.73
CA HIS A 198 23.17 14.10 -0.59
C HIS A 198 24.02 12.82 -0.56
N ASN A 199 24.33 12.26 0.62
CA ASN A 199 25.10 11.02 0.72
C ASN A 199 24.28 9.76 0.31
N ALA A 200 22.96 9.89 0.18
CA ALA A 200 22.08 8.82 -0.23
C ALA A 200 21.05 9.33 -1.26
N PRO A 201 20.67 8.52 -2.25
CA PRO A 201 19.67 8.87 -3.26
C PRO A 201 18.25 8.74 -2.68
N SER A 202 17.95 9.48 -1.62
CA SER A 202 16.63 9.50 -0.98
C SER A 202 15.61 10.29 -1.82
N LEU A 203 14.31 10.14 -1.52
CA LEU A 203 13.27 10.93 -2.18
C LEU A 203 13.49 12.44 -1.99
N LEU A 204 13.97 12.86 -0.81
CA LEU A 204 14.25 14.26 -0.55
C LEU A 204 15.41 14.76 -1.42
N SER A 205 16.57 14.08 -1.41
CA SER A 205 17.74 14.52 -2.18
C SER A 205 17.51 14.46 -3.69
N SER A 206 16.90 13.38 -4.20
CA SER A 206 16.67 13.20 -5.64
C SER A 206 15.70 14.23 -6.22
N GLN A 207 14.64 14.60 -5.48
CA GLN A 207 13.71 15.62 -5.93
C GLN A 207 14.30 17.04 -5.87
N LEU A 208 15.16 17.33 -4.90
CA LEU A 208 15.92 18.58 -4.85
C LEU A 208 16.88 18.69 -6.04
N GLU A 209 17.62 17.63 -6.33
CA GLU A 209 18.54 17.56 -7.47
C GLU A 209 17.80 17.71 -8.81
N ALA A 210 16.57 17.18 -8.90
CA ALA A 210 15.71 17.36 -10.07
C ALA A 210 15.06 18.75 -10.18
N GLY A 211 15.27 19.63 -9.19
CA GLY A 211 14.75 21.00 -9.19
C GLY A 211 13.25 21.13 -8.96
N LEU A 212 12.62 20.17 -8.29
CA LEU A 212 11.20 20.28 -7.93
C LEU A 212 11.00 21.42 -6.90
N SER A 213 9.83 22.07 -6.95
CA SER A 213 9.46 23.05 -5.93
C SER A 213 9.34 22.40 -4.55
N MET A 214 9.62 23.18 -3.49
CA MET A 214 9.49 22.66 -2.12
C MET A 214 8.07 22.18 -1.79
N ASP A 215 7.04 22.81 -2.35
CA ASP A 215 5.66 22.36 -2.17
C ASP A 215 5.43 20.97 -2.77
N ALA A 216 5.93 20.71 -3.97
CA ALA A 216 5.86 19.40 -4.60
C ALA A 216 6.66 18.35 -3.81
N ILE A 217 7.88 18.69 -3.37
CA ILE A 217 8.72 17.80 -2.55
C ILE A 217 8.01 17.42 -1.25
N ARG A 218 7.48 18.40 -0.50
CA ARG A 218 6.75 18.17 0.75
C ARG A 218 5.53 17.29 0.52
N ALA A 219 4.75 17.58 -0.53
CA ALA A 219 3.57 16.78 -0.88
C ALA A 219 3.94 15.33 -1.24
N ASN A 220 5.02 15.13 -1.99
CA ASN A 220 5.49 13.80 -2.40
C ASN A 220 6.11 13.00 -1.24
N ILE A 221 6.79 13.65 -0.30
CA ILE A 221 7.28 13.00 0.91
C ILE A 221 6.11 12.54 1.79
N LYS A 222 5.09 13.39 1.98
CA LYS A 222 3.86 13.01 2.70
C LYS A 222 3.15 11.85 2.02
N LEU A 223 3.04 11.86 0.69
CA LEU A 223 2.50 10.73 -0.09
C LEU A 223 3.31 9.46 0.16
N ALA A 224 4.64 9.53 0.08
CA ALA A 224 5.50 8.36 0.30
C ALA A 224 5.36 7.79 1.71
N ILE A 225 5.13 8.63 2.72
CA ILE A 225 4.92 8.18 4.10
C ILE A 225 3.54 7.53 4.25
N SER A 226 2.47 8.16 3.73
CA SER A 226 1.11 7.63 3.85
C SER A 226 0.91 6.31 3.10
N GLY A 227 1.61 6.10 1.97
CA GLY A 227 1.49 4.88 1.15
C GLY A 227 2.71 3.96 1.24
N GLY A 228 3.62 4.16 2.18
CA GLY A 228 4.84 3.37 2.32
C GLY A 228 5.10 2.83 3.72
N GLN A 229 4.23 3.12 4.68
CA GLN A 229 4.36 2.62 6.06
C GLN A 229 3.41 1.45 6.33
N ASN A 230 2.13 1.64 6.11
CA ASN A 230 1.12 0.68 6.53
C ASN A 230 1.08 -0.54 5.61
N GLU A 231 1.17 -0.36 4.31
CA GLU A 231 1.07 -1.45 3.35
C GLU A 231 2.22 -2.47 3.48
N PRO A 232 3.51 -2.05 3.57
CA PRO A 232 4.58 -3.01 3.84
C PRO A 232 4.49 -3.64 5.24
N ARG A 233 4.08 -2.88 6.28
CA ARG A 233 3.81 -3.41 7.62
C ARG A 233 2.82 -4.56 7.54
N ASP A 234 1.67 -4.32 6.92
CA ASP A 234 0.57 -5.26 6.84
C ASP A 234 0.90 -6.45 5.93
N ALA A 235 1.65 -6.20 4.86
CA ALA A 235 2.13 -7.27 3.98
C ALA A 235 3.16 -8.18 4.65
N ILE A 236 4.09 -7.64 5.44
CA ILE A 236 5.05 -8.45 6.22
C ILE A 236 4.29 -9.30 7.23
N ALA A 237 3.49 -8.67 8.09
CA ALA A 237 2.77 -9.36 9.16
C ALA A 237 1.78 -10.40 8.62
N GLY A 238 1.01 -10.00 7.62
CA GLY A 238 0.01 -10.86 7.02
C GLY A 238 0.62 -12.03 6.25
N THR A 239 1.72 -11.83 5.52
CA THR A 239 2.42 -12.94 4.83
C THR A 239 2.99 -13.94 5.83
N ILE A 240 3.63 -13.46 6.92
CA ILE A 240 4.12 -14.35 7.99
C ILE A 240 2.98 -15.19 8.55
N GLY A 241 1.91 -14.53 8.95
CA GLY A 241 0.78 -15.23 9.55
C GLY A 241 0.08 -16.20 8.59
N THR A 242 -0.19 -15.78 7.35
CA THR A 242 -0.83 -16.63 6.32
C THR A 242 0.01 -17.86 5.99
N LEU A 243 1.34 -17.72 5.92
CA LEU A 243 2.24 -18.87 5.74
C LEU A 243 2.20 -19.83 6.95
N LEU A 244 2.05 -19.32 8.17
CA LEU A 244 1.90 -20.13 9.37
C LEU A 244 0.52 -20.82 9.46
N GLU A 245 -0.52 -20.31 8.81
CA GLU A 245 -1.78 -21.03 8.59
C GLU A 245 -1.68 -22.09 7.48
N ASN A 246 -0.73 -21.93 6.55
CA ASN A 246 -0.54 -22.79 5.38
C ASN A 246 0.82 -23.49 5.42
N HIS A 247 1.04 -24.35 6.43
CA HIS A 247 2.34 -24.97 6.72
C HIS A 247 3.01 -25.64 5.51
N SER A 248 2.26 -26.38 4.68
CA SER A 248 2.82 -27.05 3.50
C SER A 248 3.41 -26.07 2.49
N GLN A 249 2.82 -24.88 2.36
CA GLN A 249 3.35 -23.83 1.50
C GLN A 249 4.61 -23.20 2.11
N LEU A 250 4.64 -22.98 3.43
CA LEU A 250 5.85 -22.54 4.11
C LEU A 250 7.00 -23.55 3.97
N GLU A 251 6.72 -24.85 4.17
CA GLU A 251 7.71 -25.91 3.97
C GLU A 251 8.29 -25.93 2.54
N SER A 252 7.46 -25.68 1.53
CA SER A 252 7.94 -25.58 0.15
C SER A 252 8.88 -24.42 -0.10
N ILE A 253 8.73 -23.31 0.64
CA ILE A 253 9.70 -22.20 0.59
C ILE A 253 10.98 -22.57 1.36
N ILE A 254 10.87 -23.12 2.54
CA ILE A 254 12.03 -23.51 3.38
C ILE A 254 12.88 -24.57 2.67
N SER A 255 12.26 -25.53 1.97
CA SER A 255 12.96 -26.55 1.17
C SER A 255 13.57 -26.00 -0.14
N GLY A 256 13.27 -24.74 -0.51
CA GLY A 256 13.76 -24.10 -1.73
C GLY A 256 13.00 -24.46 -3.00
N SER A 257 11.87 -25.20 -2.92
CA SER A 257 11.03 -25.51 -4.09
C SER A 257 10.15 -24.31 -4.51
N LYS A 258 9.90 -23.38 -3.61
CA LYS A 258 9.23 -22.10 -3.83
C LYS A 258 10.05 -20.96 -3.23
N THR A 259 9.67 -19.71 -3.53
CA THR A 259 10.41 -18.52 -3.13
C THR A 259 9.58 -17.60 -2.23
N TRP A 260 10.27 -16.83 -1.39
CA TRP A 260 9.63 -15.76 -0.61
C TRP A 260 8.93 -14.72 -1.48
N LEU A 261 9.43 -14.50 -2.71
CA LEU A 261 8.81 -13.59 -3.67
C LEU A 261 7.44 -14.10 -4.12
N GLN A 262 7.33 -15.39 -4.42
CA GLN A 262 6.02 -16.01 -4.78
C GLN A 262 5.02 -15.85 -3.63
N ALA A 263 5.44 -16.04 -2.38
CA ALA A 263 4.56 -15.86 -1.21
C ALA A 263 4.10 -14.40 -1.09
N PHE A 264 4.99 -13.44 -1.25
CA PHE A 264 4.67 -12.02 -1.17
C PHE A 264 3.77 -11.57 -2.35
N GLU A 265 4.04 -12.02 -3.56
CA GLU A 265 3.22 -11.70 -4.74
C GLU A 265 1.82 -12.28 -4.61
N GLU A 266 1.70 -13.54 -4.15
CA GLU A 266 0.40 -14.15 -3.90
C GLU A 266 -0.35 -13.46 -2.74
N TYR A 267 0.35 -13.12 -1.65
CA TYR A 267 -0.28 -12.34 -0.57
C TYR A 267 -0.80 -10.99 -1.08
N SER A 268 0.01 -10.30 -1.88
CA SER A 268 -0.37 -9.01 -2.48
C SER A 268 -1.59 -9.13 -3.39
N ARG A 269 -1.69 -10.20 -4.19
CA ARG A 269 -2.87 -10.50 -5.00
C ARG A 269 -4.08 -10.82 -4.11
N TRP A 270 -3.92 -11.81 -3.22
CA TRP A 270 -5.03 -12.36 -2.43
C TRP A 270 -5.60 -11.37 -1.43
N MET A 271 -4.75 -10.60 -0.74
CA MET A 271 -5.20 -9.63 0.27
C MET A 271 -5.42 -8.24 -0.33
N SER A 272 -4.62 -7.85 -1.34
CA SER A 272 -4.60 -6.49 -1.89
C SER A 272 -4.57 -5.43 -0.78
N PRO A 273 -3.41 -5.19 -0.12
CA PRO A 273 -3.30 -4.22 0.97
C PRO A 273 -3.86 -2.84 0.62
N ILE A 274 -3.73 -2.42 -0.65
CA ILE A 274 -4.52 -1.35 -1.25
C ILE A 274 -5.69 -2.01 -2.00
N GLY A 275 -6.88 -1.97 -1.39
CA GLY A 275 -8.07 -2.61 -1.94
C GLY A 275 -8.74 -1.81 -3.05
N MET A 276 -8.50 -0.50 -3.12
CA MET A 276 -9.10 0.36 -4.14
C MET A 276 -8.23 1.57 -4.49
N SER A 277 -8.49 2.16 -5.65
CA SER A 277 -7.92 3.43 -6.08
C SER A 277 -9.00 4.37 -6.60
N PRO A 278 -9.14 5.59 -6.02
CA PRO A 278 -10.14 6.54 -6.45
C PRO A 278 -9.71 7.28 -7.73
N ARG A 279 -10.68 7.56 -8.59
CA ARG A 279 -10.55 8.40 -9.77
C ARG A 279 -11.71 9.39 -9.85
N ARG A 280 -11.50 10.49 -10.55
CA ARG A 280 -12.54 11.46 -10.91
C ARG A 280 -12.76 11.38 -12.43
N ILE A 281 -14.01 11.37 -12.87
CA ILE A 281 -14.33 11.50 -14.28
C ILE A 281 -13.99 12.92 -14.74
N ALA A 282 -13.05 13.03 -15.69
CA ALA A 282 -12.54 14.32 -16.16
C ALA A 282 -13.44 14.96 -17.24
N LYS A 283 -14.22 14.16 -17.98
CA LYS A 283 -15.17 14.58 -19.02
C LYS A 283 -16.25 13.53 -19.16
N ASN A 284 -17.45 13.94 -19.63
CA ASN A 284 -18.53 13.01 -19.88
C ASN A 284 -18.05 11.86 -20.79
N PHE A 285 -18.42 10.64 -20.43
CA PHE A 285 -17.94 9.44 -21.10
C PHE A 285 -18.95 8.29 -20.95
N ILE A 286 -19.03 7.42 -21.95
CA ILE A 286 -19.86 6.21 -21.92
C ILE A 286 -18.93 5.00 -21.94
N TYR A 287 -19.13 4.08 -21.01
CA TYR A 287 -18.41 2.81 -20.94
C TYR A 287 -19.37 1.67 -20.61
N LYS A 288 -19.47 0.67 -21.52
CA LYS A 288 -20.37 -0.49 -21.36
C LYS A 288 -21.80 -0.09 -20.96
N ASP A 289 -22.40 0.79 -21.74
CA ASP A 289 -23.77 1.30 -21.56
C ASP A 289 -24.01 2.10 -20.25
N VAL A 290 -22.95 2.42 -19.49
CA VAL A 290 -23.01 3.33 -18.35
C VAL A 290 -22.51 4.71 -18.76
N GLU A 291 -23.35 5.70 -18.52
CA GLU A 291 -23.00 7.12 -18.71
C GLU A 291 -22.31 7.63 -17.44
N PHE A 292 -21.16 8.26 -17.62
CA PHE A 292 -20.43 8.96 -16.58
C PHE A 292 -20.40 10.45 -16.87
N TYR A 293 -20.59 11.24 -15.84
CA TYR A 293 -20.58 12.69 -15.95
C TYR A 293 -19.32 13.27 -15.32
N GLU A 294 -18.90 14.42 -15.84
CA GLU A 294 -17.73 15.13 -15.30
C GLU A 294 -17.87 15.33 -13.79
N ASN A 295 -16.78 15.08 -13.05
CA ASN A 295 -16.67 15.09 -11.59
C ASN A 295 -17.30 13.90 -10.85
N ASP A 296 -17.88 12.92 -11.54
CA ASP A 296 -18.26 11.68 -10.88
C ASP A 296 -17.04 11.02 -10.23
N MET A 297 -17.25 10.51 -9.01
CA MET A 297 -16.24 9.73 -8.30
C MET A 297 -16.39 8.26 -8.64
N ILE A 298 -15.28 7.61 -8.96
CA ILE A 298 -15.23 6.17 -9.16
C ILE A 298 -14.15 5.52 -8.31
N PHE A 299 -14.35 4.25 -7.97
CA PHE A 299 -13.34 3.43 -7.29
C PHE A 299 -13.01 2.21 -8.15
N PHE A 300 -11.75 2.06 -8.51
CA PHE A 300 -11.20 0.83 -9.05
C PHE A 300 -10.92 -0.13 -7.89
N MET A 301 -11.72 -1.18 -7.76
CA MET A 301 -11.66 -2.13 -6.65
C MET A 301 -10.60 -3.20 -6.93
N PHE A 302 -9.32 -2.89 -6.62
CA PHE A 302 -8.19 -3.81 -6.84
C PHE A 302 -8.36 -5.13 -6.09
N GLY A 303 -8.87 -5.07 -4.84
CA GLY A 303 -9.16 -6.29 -4.07
C GLY A 303 -10.21 -7.19 -4.72
N SER A 304 -11.14 -6.61 -5.49
CA SER A 304 -12.08 -7.36 -6.32
C SER A 304 -11.42 -7.92 -7.57
N ALA A 305 -10.71 -7.07 -8.32
CA ALA A 305 -10.05 -7.44 -9.56
C ALA A 305 -9.05 -8.60 -9.38
N ASN A 306 -8.29 -8.58 -8.30
CA ASN A 306 -7.33 -9.62 -7.96
C ASN A 306 -8.00 -10.94 -7.48
N ARG A 307 -9.32 -10.94 -7.34
CA ARG A 307 -10.15 -12.13 -7.07
C ARG A 307 -11.16 -12.41 -8.18
N ASP A 308 -10.95 -11.87 -9.38
CA ASP A 308 -11.81 -12.12 -10.53
C ASP A 308 -11.60 -13.55 -11.04
N GLU A 309 -12.66 -14.34 -10.99
CA GLU A 309 -12.71 -15.76 -11.40
C GLU A 309 -12.43 -15.94 -12.90
N ALA A 310 -12.64 -14.87 -13.70
CA ALA A 310 -12.29 -14.87 -15.12
C ALA A 310 -10.78 -14.79 -15.39
N VAL A 311 -9.99 -14.44 -14.37
CA VAL A 311 -8.54 -14.24 -14.49
C VAL A 311 -7.76 -15.22 -13.62
N PHE A 312 -8.27 -15.53 -12.43
CA PHE A 312 -7.59 -16.39 -11.46
C PHE A 312 -8.46 -17.59 -11.11
N GLU A 313 -7.94 -18.78 -11.29
CA GLU A 313 -8.62 -20.01 -10.84
C GLU A 313 -8.64 -20.07 -9.31
N ASN A 314 -9.80 -20.40 -8.71
CA ASN A 314 -10.00 -20.46 -7.26
C ASN A 314 -9.40 -19.23 -6.53
N PRO A 315 -9.80 -17.99 -6.89
CA PRO A 315 -9.09 -16.76 -6.49
C PRO A 315 -9.14 -16.46 -5.00
N ASP A 316 -10.07 -17.05 -4.25
CA ASP A 316 -10.24 -16.86 -2.81
C ASP A 316 -9.25 -17.66 -1.97
N TYR A 317 -8.56 -18.64 -2.56
CA TYR A 317 -7.53 -19.41 -1.86
C TYR A 317 -6.15 -18.76 -2.04
N PHE A 318 -5.38 -18.75 -0.93
CA PHE A 318 -3.97 -18.40 -0.95
C PHE A 318 -3.17 -19.59 -1.50
N ASP A 319 -2.49 -19.39 -2.62
CA ASP A 319 -1.71 -20.42 -3.30
C ASP A 319 -0.43 -19.83 -3.92
N ILE A 320 0.71 -20.06 -3.28
CA ILE A 320 2.02 -19.55 -3.74
C ILE A 320 2.52 -20.21 -5.06
N SER A 321 1.80 -21.21 -5.56
CA SER A 321 2.09 -21.84 -6.86
C SER A 321 1.43 -21.13 -8.03
N ARG A 322 0.54 -20.20 -7.74
CA ARG A 322 -0.21 -19.43 -8.72
C ARG A 322 0.71 -18.57 -9.60
N ASP A 323 0.34 -18.45 -10.88
CA ASP A 323 0.88 -17.38 -11.74
C ASP A 323 0.21 -16.06 -11.34
N ASN A 324 0.99 -15.16 -10.76
CA ASN A 324 0.56 -13.83 -10.35
C ASN A 324 0.84 -12.74 -11.40
N GLY A 325 1.28 -13.10 -12.61
CA GLY A 325 1.54 -12.15 -13.71
C GLY A 325 0.36 -11.21 -14.00
N PRO A 326 -0.90 -11.68 -14.00
CA PRO A 326 -2.06 -10.82 -14.20
C PRO A 326 -2.42 -9.89 -13.01
N SER A 327 -1.82 -10.06 -11.83
CA SER A 327 -2.18 -9.28 -10.64
C SER A 327 -1.99 -7.77 -10.84
N ILE A 328 -2.98 -6.99 -10.44
CA ILE A 328 -2.96 -5.53 -10.43
C ILE A 328 -2.90 -4.96 -9.00
N ALA A 329 -2.35 -5.71 -8.05
CA ALA A 329 -2.19 -5.24 -6.67
C ALA A 329 -1.31 -3.98 -6.55
N PHE A 330 -0.46 -3.71 -7.53
CA PHE A 330 0.38 -2.51 -7.64
C PHE A 330 -0.13 -1.52 -8.70
N GLY A 331 -1.37 -1.68 -9.17
CA GLY A 331 -1.93 -0.90 -10.27
C GLY A 331 -1.54 -1.45 -11.64
N ALA A 332 -2.09 -0.86 -12.73
CA ALA A 332 -1.91 -1.33 -14.11
C ALA A 332 -1.63 -0.22 -15.13
N GLY A 333 -1.72 1.03 -14.75
CA GLY A 333 -1.60 2.19 -15.64
C GLY A 333 -0.38 3.07 -15.35
N PRO A 334 -0.41 4.34 -15.78
CA PRO A 334 0.66 5.30 -15.51
C PRO A 334 0.96 5.49 -14.02
N HIS A 335 -0.03 5.26 -13.16
CA HIS A 335 0.08 5.32 -11.70
C HIS A 335 0.54 4.00 -11.06
N PHE A 336 1.09 3.05 -11.83
CA PHE A 336 1.72 1.84 -11.28
C PHE A 336 2.64 2.19 -10.11
N CYS A 337 2.58 1.41 -9.04
CA CYS A 337 3.27 1.70 -7.78
C CYS A 337 4.77 1.98 -7.95
N ALA A 338 5.20 3.16 -7.55
CA ALA A 338 6.62 3.56 -7.60
C ALA A 338 7.49 2.75 -6.66
N GLY A 339 6.92 2.31 -5.53
CA GLY A 339 7.61 1.56 -4.48
C GLY A 339 7.64 0.05 -4.69
N SER A 340 7.13 -0.47 -5.81
CA SER A 340 6.98 -1.93 -6.02
C SER A 340 8.29 -2.70 -5.84
N TRP A 341 9.41 -2.21 -6.39
CA TRP A 341 10.72 -2.84 -6.23
C TRP A 341 11.26 -2.75 -4.81
N ILE A 342 11.02 -1.62 -4.13
CA ILE A 342 11.37 -1.45 -2.72
C ILE A 342 10.62 -2.47 -1.87
N SER A 343 9.29 -2.61 -2.08
CA SER A 343 8.45 -3.55 -1.34
C SER A 343 8.88 -5.00 -1.59
N LYS A 344 9.12 -5.40 -2.85
CA LYS A 344 9.60 -6.74 -3.19
C LYS A 344 10.92 -7.06 -2.50
N THR A 345 11.87 -6.13 -2.53
CA THR A 345 13.18 -6.33 -1.89
C THR A 345 13.07 -6.34 -0.36
N LEU A 346 12.38 -5.35 0.23
CA LEU A 346 12.24 -5.25 1.68
C LEU A 346 11.53 -6.48 2.26
N ILE A 347 10.43 -6.90 1.63
CA ILE A 347 9.57 -7.94 2.17
C ILE A 347 10.10 -9.32 1.79
N ALA A 348 10.22 -9.63 0.50
CA ALA A 348 10.53 -10.96 0.03
C ALA A 348 12.01 -11.32 0.11
N GLU A 349 12.92 -10.34 -0.04
CA GLU A 349 14.35 -10.64 -0.02
C GLU A 349 15.02 -10.37 1.35
N VAL A 350 14.34 -9.64 2.26
CA VAL A 350 14.93 -9.25 3.55
C VAL A 350 14.06 -9.68 4.73
N ALA A 351 12.85 -9.12 4.88
CA ALA A 351 12.08 -9.30 6.12
C ALA A 351 11.65 -10.75 6.34
N LEU A 352 11.01 -11.37 5.35
CA LEU A 352 10.52 -12.76 5.47
C LEU A 352 11.67 -13.77 5.68
N PRO A 353 12.73 -13.81 4.85
CA PRO A 353 13.81 -14.77 5.04
C PRO A 353 14.53 -14.58 6.39
N LEU A 354 14.82 -13.34 6.79
CA LEU A 354 15.47 -13.09 8.08
C LEU A 354 14.57 -13.47 9.25
N PHE A 355 13.28 -13.20 9.17
CA PHE A 355 12.32 -13.57 10.22
C PHE A 355 12.27 -15.08 10.42
N PHE A 356 11.98 -15.85 9.37
CA PHE A 356 11.87 -17.32 9.49
C PHE A 356 13.21 -18.03 9.78
N SER A 357 14.32 -17.45 9.33
CA SER A 357 15.65 -17.95 9.72
C SER A 357 15.93 -17.79 11.21
N HIS A 358 15.44 -16.69 11.82
CA HIS A 358 15.67 -16.41 13.24
C HIS A 358 14.63 -17.06 14.16
N PHE A 359 13.42 -17.20 13.68
CA PHE A 359 12.28 -17.78 14.41
C PHE A 359 11.72 -19.03 13.71
N PRO A 360 12.51 -20.13 13.57
CA PRO A 360 12.10 -21.30 12.78
C PRO A 360 10.96 -22.12 13.42
N ASN A 361 10.72 -21.96 14.72
CA ASN A 361 9.78 -22.80 15.49
C ASN A 361 8.61 -21.99 16.08
N VAL A 362 8.18 -20.93 15.38
CA VAL A 362 7.01 -20.17 15.79
C VAL A 362 5.72 -20.76 15.21
N TYR A 363 4.61 -20.52 15.91
CA TYR A 363 3.28 -20.85 15.45
C TYR A 363 2.29 -19.75 15.86
N LEU A 364 1.18 -19.65 15.15
CA LEU A 364 0.11 -18.72 15.47
C LEU A 364 -0.58 -19.10 16.78
N LYS A 365 -0.77 -18.14 17.67
CA LYS A 365 -1.55 -18.31 18.89
C LYS A 365 -3.04 -18.42 18.62
N LYS A 366 -3.53 -17.75 17.58
CA LYS A 366 -4.92 -17.75 17.12
C LYS A 366 -4.97 -17.45 15.62
N PRO A 367 -6.08 -17.80 14.91
CA PRO A 367 -6.28 -17.41 13.52
C PRO A 367 -6.19 -15.91 13.32
N ILE A 368 -5.76 -15.50 12.09
CA ILE A 368 -5.62 -14.09 11.73
C ILE A 368 -6.98 -13.50 11.40
N GLU A 369 -7.27 -12.34 11.97
CA GLU A 369 -8.40 -11.52 11.57
C GLU A 369 -7.91 -10.35 10.72
N PHE A 370 -8.53 -10.17 9.56
CA PHE A 370 -8.27 -9.05 8.65
C PHE A 370 -9.39 -8.02 8.74
N GLN A 371 -9.04 -6.76 8.45
CA GLN A 371 -10.01 -5.65 8.41
C GLN A 371 -9.65 -4.66 7.29
N GLY A 372 -10.64 -3.84 6.92
CA GLY A 372 -10.50 -2.81 5.90
C GLY A 372 -10.92 -3.28 4.51
N TRP A 373 -11.35 -2.35 3.68
CA TRP A 373 -11.68 -2.58 2.28
C TRP A 373 -10.86 -1.67 1.34
N ALA A 374 -10.58 -0.44 1.75
CA ALA A 374 -9.71 0.49 1.02
C ALA A 374 -8.22 0.23 1.33
N PHE A 375 -7.93 0.06 2.61
CA PHE A 375 -6.65 -0.40 3.14
C PHE A 375 -6.95 -1.66 3.96
N ARG A 376 -6.34 -2.79 3.58
CA ARG A 376 -6.65 -4.08 4.22
C ARG A 376 -5.41 -4.76 4.77
N GLY A 377 -5.45 -5.09 6.04
CA GLY A 377 -4.37 -5.77 6.73
C GLY A 377 -4.84 -6.57 7.95
N PRO A 378 -3.95 -7.34 8.59
CA PRO A 378 -4.26 -8.05 9.82
C PRO A 378 -4.45 -7.06 10.98
N LYS A 379 -5.43 -7.32 11.83
CA LYS A 379 -5.62 -6.55 13.08
C LYS A 379 -4.46 -6.76 14.04
N GLU A 380 -4.05 -8.00 14.18
CA GLU A 380 -2.91 -8.46 14.99
C GLU A 380 -2.44 -9.82 14.47
N VAL A 381 -1.16 -10.14 14.70
CA VAL A 381 -0.57 -11.46 14.42
C VAL A 381 0.25 -11.88 15.62
N ILE A 382 -0.32 -12.72 16.50
CA ILE A 382 0.35 -13.14 17.73
C ILE A 382 0.98 -14.51 17.51
N LEU A 383 2.29 -14.58 17.68
CA LEU A 383 3.08 -15.80 17.57
C LEU A 383 3.58 -16.27 18.93
N VAL A 384 3.71 -17.58 19.05
CA VAL A 384 4.36 -18.24 20.19
C VAL A 384 5.59 -18.98 19.69
N ASN A 385 6.71 -18.81 20.39
CA ASN A 385 7.98 -19.48 20.11
C ASN A 385 8.12 -20.75 20.94
N ARG A 386 8.23 -21.92 20.27
CA ARG A 386 8.35 -23.24 20.91
C ARG A 386 9.71 -23.49 21.57
N ASN A 387 10.71 -22.70 21.29
CA ASN A 387 12.06 -22.89 21.84
C ASN A 387 12.19 -22.41 23.31
N LYS A 388 11.05 -22.21 24.01
CA LYS A 388 11.03 -21.83 25.44
C LYS A 388 9.91 -22.53 26.21
#